data_5c0f80c6112770574e2167ffd963d868
#
_entry.id   5c0f80c6112770574e2167ffd963d868
#
_cell.length_a   1.000
_cell.length_b   1.000
_cell.length_c   1.000
_cell.angle_alpha   90.00
_cell.angle_beta   90.00
_cell.angle_gamma   90.00
#
_symmetry.space_group_name_H-M   'P 1'
#
loop_
_entity.id
_entity.type
_entity.pdbx_description
1 polymer ?
#
loop_
_entity_poly.entity_id
_entity_poly.type
_entity_poly.pdbx_seq_one_letter_code
_entity_poly.pdbx_strand_id
1 'polypeptide(L)'
;MNFSEFRIWFDNNFSNLLEQKIHLFSSLSKNTDVPDIISYVLKIAQNGKRFRPFLIYRASGLYRKDCEKHFLLFASVELLHIFALIHDDIMDEADSRHGVICAHKKFAKKYGESTSKAIGILLGDVVFAWAYECLYEYTAEFPKLRNRIVEEFTRLVSEVTHGQILDVLSPAQPPLNEKAIVEKMTLKTARYSFVQPLRLGFVVCGDNSIDQSFAEDFGLALGIGFQL
;
A
#
# COMPACT_ATOMS: atom_id res chain seq x y z
N MET A 1 -9.80 -17.34 -8.70
CA MET A 1 -8.35 -17.50 -8.93
C MET A 1 -7.68 -17.97 -7.64
N ASN A 2 -6.70 -18.85 -7.72
CA ASN A 2 -5.77 -19.10 -6.63
C ASN A 2 -4.79 -17.91 -6.50
N PHE A 3 -3.89 -17.94 -5.51
CA PHE A 3 -2.97 -16.83 -5.26
C PHE A 3 -2.02 -16.52 -6.45
N SER A 4 -1.46 -17.55 -7.05
CA SER A 4 -0.52 -17.40 -8.17
C SER A 4 -1.21 -16.82 -9.41
N GLU A 5 -2.41 -17.31 -9.74
CA GLU A 5 -3.21 -16.79 -10.86
C GLU A 5 -3.62 -15.34 -10.66
N PHE A 6 -4.05 -14.99 -9.42
CA PHE A 6 -4.39 -13.61 -9.07
C PHE A 6 -3.18 -12.69 -9.21
N ARG A 7 -2.02 -13.11 -8.70
CA ARG A 7 -0.79 -12.32 -8.75
C ARG A 7 -0.38 -12.03 -10.19
N ILE A 8 -0.37 -13.04 -11.07
CA ILE A 8 -0.04 -12.86 -12.50
C ILE A 8 -1.02 -11.87 -13.15
N TRP A 9 -2.32 -12.05 -12.94
CA TRP A 9 -3.33 -11.15 -13.45
C TRP A 9 -3.16 -9.73 -12.93
N PHE A 10 -2.96 -9.58 -11.63
CA PHE A 10 -2.80 -8.28 -10.99
C PHE A 10 -1.53 -7.57 -11.47
N ASP A 11 -0.38 -8.26 -11.48
CA ASP A 11 0.91 -7.68 -11.88
C ASP A 11 0.87 -7.14 -13.31
N ASN A 12 0.24 -7.84 -14.25
CA ASN A 12 0.10 -7.39 -15.63
C ASN A 12 -0.72 -6.08 -15.71
N ASN A 13 -1.87 -6.03 -15.04
CA ASN A 13 -2.71 -4.82 -15.04
C ASN A 13 -2.06 -3.67 -14.27
N PHE A 14 -1.39 -3.97 -13.17
CA PHE A 14 -0.74 -2.98 -12.31
C PHE A 14 0.47 -2.32 -12.98
N SER A 15 1.27 -3.10 -13.73
CA SER A 15 2.37 -2.55 -14.53
C SER A 15 1.85 -1.57 -15.59
N ASN A 16 0.80 -1.93 -16.32
CA ASN A 16 0.17 -1.06 -17.31
C ASN A 16 -0.36 0.24 -16.67
N LEU A 17 -1.00 0.15 -15.51
CA LEU A 17 -1.48 1.31 -14.75
C LEU A 17 -0.31 2.24 -14.36
N LEU A 18 0.77 1.67 -13.82
CA LEU A 18 1.94 2.44 -13.42
C LEU A 18 2.59 3.15 -14.62
N GLU A 19 2.74 2.46 -15.75
CA GLU A 19 3.30 3.06 -16.98
C GLU A 19 2.46 4.23 -17.47
N GLN A 20 1.12 4.12 -17.44
CA GLN A 20 0.22 5.21 -17.81
C GLN A 20 0.37 6.40 -16.85
N LYS A 21 0.38 6.17 -15.53
CA LYS A 21 0.55 7.25 -14.53
C LYS A 21 1.92 7.92 -14.64
N ILE A 22 2.99 7.17 -14.88
CA ILE A 22 4.34 7.69 -15.10
C ILE A 22 4.37 8.55 -16.37
N HIS A 23 3.76 8.09 -17.45
CA HIS A 23 3.70 8.84 -18.70
C HIS A 23 2.98 10.19 -18.51
N LEU A 24 1.79 10.16 -17.89
CA LEU A 24 1.01 11.38 -17.61
C LEU A 24 1.78 12.34 -16.69
N PHE A 25 2.38 11.86 -15.61
CA PHE A 25 3.16 12.67 -14.70
C PHE A 25 4.38 13.30 -15.40
N SER A 26 5.09 12.51 -16.19
CA SER A 26 6.28 12.98 -16.94
C SER A 26 5.92 14.08 -17.96
N SER A 27 4.70 14.07 -18.50
CA SER A 27 4.23 15.07 -19.47
C SER A 27 3.98 16.46 -18.87
N LEU A 28 3.90 16.57 -17.54
CA LEU A 28 3.68 17.85 -16.85
C LEU A 28 4.88 18.79 -16.92
N SER A 29 6.06 18.29 -17.26
CA SER A 29 7.30 19.07 -17.30
C SER A 29 8.18 18.68 -18.48
N LYS A 30 8.98 19.64 -18.98
CA LYS A 30 10.02 19.39 -19.97
C LYS A 30 11.36 19.01 -19.32
N ASN A 31 11.42 18.90 -18.00
CA ASN A 31 12.64 18.51 -17.30
C ASN A 31 12.96 17.04 -17.60
N THR A 32 14.16 16.79 -18.10
CA THR A 32 14.61 15.48 -18.57
C THR A 32 14.91 14.48 -17.44
N ASP A 33 15.05 14.95 -16.21
CA ASP A 33 15.33 14.09 -15.05
C ASP A 33 14.05 13.52 -14.42
N VAL A 34 12.90 14.20 -14.58
CA VAL A 34 11.62 13.78 -13.99
C VAL A 34 11.18 12.38 -14.46
N PRO A 35 11.23 12.03 -15.75
CA PRO A 35 10.91 10.68 -16.21
C PRO A 35 11.75 9.58 -15.57
N ASP A 36 13.06 9.80 -15.39
CA ASP A 36 13.97 8.83 -14.75
C ASP A 36 13.62 8.64 -13.27
N ILE A 37 13.32 9.75 -12.57
CA ILE A 37 12.97 9.72 -11.15
C ILE A 37 11.66 8.97 -10.96
N ILE A 38 10.61 9.37 -11.68
CA ILE A 38 9.27 8.81 -11.46
C ILE A 38 9.18 7.34 -11.92
N SER A 39 9.89 6.96 -12.99
CA SER A 39 9.91 5.56 -13.47
C SER A 39 10.57 4.60 -12.49
N TYR A 40 11.31 5.11 -11.49
CA TYR A 40 11.88 4.26 -10.45
C TYR A 40 10.83 3.54 -9.61
N VAL A 41 9.61 4.06 -9.56
CA VAL A 41 8.45 3.38 -8.93
C VAL A 41 8.22 1.98 -9.50
N LEU A 42 8.45 1.77 -10.81
CA LEU A 42 8.32 0.43 -11.42
C LEU A 42 9.25 -0.59 -10.77
N LYS A 43 10.49 -0.20 -10.49
CA LYS A 43 11.47 -1.09 -9.83
C LYS A 43 11.08 -1.41 -8.40
N ILE A 44 10.60 -0.41 -7.66
CA ILE A 44 10.14 -0.59 -6.28
C ILE A 44 8.91 -1.52 -6.27
N ALA A 45 8.01 -1.39 -7.24
CA ALA A 45 6.79 -2.17 -7.34
C ALA A 45 7.01 -3.64 -7.75
N GLN A 46 8.10 -3.98 -8.46
CA GLN A 46 8.31 -5.30 -9.09
C GLN A 46 8.27 -6.49 -8.13
N ASN A 47 8.75 -6.35 -6.91
CA ASN A 47 8.94 -7.46 -5.96
C ASN A 47 7.82 -7.59 -4.92
N GLY A 48 6.68 -6.91 -5.10
CA GLY A 48 5.54 -6.99 -4.19
C GLY A 48 4.91 -8.39 -4.16
N LYS A 49 4.53 -8.85 -2.96
CA LYS A 49 3.84 -10.14 -2.79
C LYS A 49 2.35 -10.06 -3.18
N ARG A 50 1.76 -8.87 -3.34
CA ARG A 50 0.35 -8.62 -3.68
C ARG A 50 -0.64 -9.27 -2.70
N PHE A 51 -0.22 -9.42 -1.47
CA PHE A 51 -1.01 -10.11 -0.46
C PHE A 51 -2.26 -9.30 -0.05
N ARG A 52 -2.13 -7.97 0.10
CA ARG A 52 -3.25 -7.09 0.48
C ARG A 52 -4.35 -7.05 -0.57
N PRO A 53 -4.06 -6.80 -1.86
CA PRO A 53 -5.08 -6.89 -2.92
C PRO A 53 -5.69 -8.30 -3.02
N PHE A 54 -4.91 -9.36 -2.82
CA PHE A 54 -5.44 -10.73 -2.81
C PHE A 54 -6.43 -10.99 -1.67
N LEU A 55 -6.17 -10.45 -0.47
CA LEU A 55 -7.11 -10.56 0.65
C LEU A 55 -8.44 -9.86 0.36
N ILE A 56 -8.41 -8.65 -0.25
CA ILE A 56 -9.63 -7.96 -0.68
C ILE A 56 -10.41 -8.84 -1.66
N TYR A 57 -9.72 -9.39 -2.67
CA TYR A 57 -10.32 -10.31 -3.63
C TYR A 57 -10.96 -11.52 -2.96
N ARG A 58 -10.27 -12.17 -2.03
CA ARG A 58 -10.78 -13.37 -1.34
C ARG A 58 -11.99 -13.06 -0.45
N ALA A 59 -11.92 -11.99 0.30
CA ALA A 59 -12.99 -11.57 1.21
C ALA A 59 -14.23 -11.05 0.47
N SER A 60 -14.05 -10.50 -0.75
CA SER A 60 -15.19 -10.03 -1.56
C SER A 60 -16.01 -11.15 -2.18
N GLY A 61 -15.57 -12.40 -2.16
CA GLY A 61 -16.26 -13.52 -2.79
C GLY A 61 -16.34 -13.45 -4.32
N LEU A 62 -15.60 -12.54 -4.94
CA LEU A 62 -15.64 -12.31 -6.38
C LEU A 62 -15.14 -13.52 -7.18
N TYR A 63 -15.75 -13.75 -8.32
CA TYR A 63 -15.23 -14.65 -9.35
C TYR A 63 -14.20 -13.92 -10.24
N ARG A 64 -13.36 -14.67 -10.94
CA ARG A 64 -12.30 -14.11 -11.80
C ARG A 64 -12.80 -13.00 -12.75
N LYS A 65 -13.95 -13.22 -13.41
CA LYS A 65 -14.56 -12.27 -14.36
C LYS A 65 -14.96 -10.92 -13.74
N ASP A 66 -15.12 -10.86 -12.43
CA ASP A 66 -15.54 -9.65 -11.72
C ASP A 66 -14.35 -8.84 -11.23
N CYS A 67 -13.14 -9.41 -11.19
CA CYS A 67 -11.94 -8.74 -10.70
C CYS A 67 -11.59 -7.47 -11.48
N GLU A 68 -11.83 -7.47 -12.79
CA GLU A 68 -11.53 -6.32 -13.67
C GLU A 68 -12.25 -5.06 -13.19
N LYS A 69 -13.50 -5.18 -12.74
CA LYS A 69 -14.31 -4.07 -12.23
C LYS A 69 -13.78 -3.49 -10.92
N HIS A 70 -13.07 -4.29 -10.13
CA HIS A 70 -12.57 -3.91 -8.81
C HIS A 70 -11.05 -3.67 -8.78
N PHE A 71 -10.41 -3.72 -9.96
CA PHE A 71 -8.96 -3.59 -10.08
C PHE A 71 -8.43 -2.29 -9.45
N LEU A 72 -9.12 -1.15 -9.67
CA LEU A 72 -8.69 0.15 -9.12
C LEU A 72 -8.69 0.17 -7.58
N LEU A 73 -9.62 -0.54 -6.92
CA LEU A 73 -9.58 -0.70 -5.46
C LEU A 73 -8.37 -1.51 -5.03
N PHE A 74 -8.06 -2.60 -5.73
CA PHE A 74 -6.88 -3.42 -5.43
C PHE A 74 -5.59 -2.62 -5.64
N ALA A 75 -5.53 -1.85 -6.74
CA ALA A 75 -4.41 -0.99 -7.08
C ALA A 75 -4.22 0.14 -6.06
N SER A 76 -5.30 0.75 -5.56
CA SER A 76 -5.21 1.83 -4.57
C SER A 76 -4.54 1.37 -3.27
N VAL A 77 -4.87 0.15 -2.79
CA VAL A 77 -4.26 -0.42 -1.58
C VAL A 77 -2.80 -0.82 -1.81
N GLU A 78 -2.47 -1.33 -2.99
CA GLU A 78 -1.08 -1.66 -3.31
C GLU A 78 -0.21 -0.40 -3.50
N LEU A 79 -0.74 0.66 -4.14
CA LEU A 79 -0.06 1.95 -4.24
C LEU A 79 0.18 2.56 -2.86
N LEU A 80 -0.82 2.51 -1.97
CA LEU A 80 -0.64 2.95 -0.59
C LEU A 80 0.47 2.15 0.12
N HIS A 81 0.58 0.84 -0.17
CA HIS A 81 1.67 0.04 0.37
C HIS A 81 3.04 0.47 -0.18
N ILE A 82 3.15 0.74 -1.47
CA ILE A 82 4.40 1.23 -2.08
C ILE A 82 4.81 2.58 -1.49
N PHE A 83 3.86 3.51 -1.33
CA PHE A 83 4.09 4.77 -0.62
C PHE A 83 4.68 4.54 0.78
N ALA A 84 4.00 3.69 1.58
CA ALA A 84 4.45 3.39 2.95
C ALA A 84 5.86 2.79 2.97
N LEU A 85 6.20 1.90 2.03
CA LEU A 85 7.54 1.32 1.91
C LEU A 85 8.60 2.37 1.56
N ILE A 86 8.31 3.30 0.64
CA ILE A 86 9.26 4.36 0.24
C ILE A 86 9.58 5.25 1.43
N HIS A 87 8.55 5.65 2.21
CA HIS A 87 8.74 6.52 3.37
C HIS A 87 9.39 5.79 4.55
N ASP A 88 9.00 4.53 4.80
CA ASP A 88 9.62 3.66 5.81
C ASP A 88 11.13 3.51 5.56
N ASP A 89 11.53 3.21 4.32
CA ASP A 89 12.94 3.10 3.93
C ASP A 89 13.74 4.38 4.22
N ILE A 90 13.11 5.57 4.11
CA ILE A 90 13.76 6.85 4.41
C ILE A 90 13.90 7.04 5.92
N MET A 91 12.86 6.68 6.70
CA MET A 91 12.86 6.80 8.16
C MET A 91 13.86 5.84 8.79
N ASP A 92 13.96 4.62 8.24
CA ASP A 92 14.88 3.57 8.69
C ASP A 92 16.30 3.72 8.14
N GLU A 93 16.55 4.72 7.25
CA GLU A 93 17.82 4.92 6.54
C GLU A 93 18.31 3.67 5.77
N ALA A 94 17.38 2.84 5.32
CA ALA A 94 17.66 1.57 4.66
C ALA A 94 18.38 1.78 3.31
N ASP A 95 19.41 0.97 3.02
CA ASP A 95 20.12 1.04 1.75
C ASP A 95 19.38 0.35 0.60
N SER A 96 18.71 -0.76 0.91
CA SER A 96 17.98 -1.56 -0.08
C SER A 96 16.82 -2.32 0.52
N ARG A 97 15.79 -2.60 -0.32
CA ARG A 97 14.64 -3.44 0.02
C ARG A 97 14.41 -4.49 -1.07
N HIS A 98 14.37 -5.76 -0.70
CA HIS A 98 14.19 -6.90 -1.62
C HIS A 98 15.17 -6.88 -2.83
N GLY A 99 16.42 -6.46 -2.61
CA GLY A 99 17.44 -6.40 -3.64
C GLY A 99 17.38 -5.16 -4.55
N VAL A 100 16.44 -4.23 -4.29
CA VAL A 100 16.33 -2.94 -4.98
C VAL A 100 16.89 -1.84 -4.06
N ILE A 101 17.74 -0.95 -4.58
CA ILE A 101 18.26 0.20 -3.85
C ILE A 101 17.09 1.10 -3.45
N CYS A 102 17.04 1.60 -2.19
CA CYS A 102 15.99 2.50 -1.75
C CYS A 102 16.03 3.83 -2.51
N ALA A 103 14.86 4.45 -2.73
CA ALA A 103 14.73 5.65 -3.58
C ALA A 103 15.67 6.80 -3.12
N HIS A 104 15.76 7.04 -1.82
CA HIS A 104 16.59 8.09 -1.23
C HIS A 104 18.10 7.82 -1.35
N LYS A 105 18.53 6.59 -1.64
CA LYS A 105 19.94 6.23 -1.92
C LYS A 105 20.21 6.21 -3.42
N LYS A 106 19.23 5.86 -4.24
CA LYS A 106 19.38 5.69 -5.69
C LYS A 106 19.91 6.92 -6.38
N PHE A 107 19.45 8.08 -6.00
CA PHE A 107 19.76 9.35 -6.65
C PHE A 107 20.89 10.14 -5.96
N ALA A 108 21.43 9.65 -4.83
CA ALA A 108 22.44 10.34 -4.03
C ALA A 108 23.73 10.62 -4.80
N LYS A 109 24.17 9.68 -5.66
CA LYS A 109 25.38 9.88 -6.48
C LYS A 109 25.23 11.02 -7.49
N LYS A 110 24.02 11.27 -8.00
CA LYS A 110 23.77 12.31 -9.00
C LYS A 110 23.46 13.66 -8.38
N TYR A 111 22.67 13.69 -7.28
CA TYR A 111 22.12 14.93 -6.74
C TYR A 111 22.61 15.27 -5.33
N GLY A 112 23.37 14.39 -4.67
CA GLY A 112 23.74 14.50 -3.27
C GLY A 112 22.68 13.90 -2.34
N GLU A 113 23.06 13.57 -1.10
CA GLU A 113 22.20 12.83 -0.16
C GLU A 113 20.92 13.59 0.23
N SER A 114 21.07 14.88 0.56
CA SER A 114 19.93 15.72 0.97
C SER A 114 18.87 15.82 -0.13
N THR A 115 19.30 16.10 -1.37
CA THR A 115 18.39 16.19 -2.53
C THR A 115 17.78 14.83 -2.85
N SER A 116 18.55 13.74 -2.76
CA SER A 116 18.07 12.39 -2.98
C SER A 116 17.01 11.97 -1.94
N LYS A 117 17.20 12.37 -0.68
CA LYS A 117 16.19 12.17 0.38
C LYS A 117 14.89 12.92 0.07
N ALA A 118 14.99 14.18 -0.36
CA ALA A 118 13.83 14.96 -0.79
C ALA A 118 13.12 14.32 -2.01
N ILE A 119 13.87 13.82 -3.00
CA ILE A 119 13.32 13.07 -4.14
C ILE A 119 12.55 11.82 -3.64
N GLY A 120 13.10 11.07 -2.70
CA GLY A 120 12.43 9.90 -2.12
C GLY A 120 11.10 10.26 -1.45
N ILE A 121 11.04 11.35 -0.67
CA ILE A 121 9.81 11.85 -0.05
C ILE A 121 8.78 12.19 -1.13
N LEU A 122 9.15 13.02 -2.12
CA LEU A 122 8.25 13.43 -3.19
C LEU A 122 7.78 12.26 -4.05
N LEU A 123 8.64 11.25 -4.27
CA LEU A 123 8.25 10.03 -4.98
C LEU A 123 7.16 9.26 -4.22
N GLY A 124 7.30 9.15 -2.89
CA GLY A 124 6.25 8.59 -2.05
C GLY A 124 4.95 9.38 -2.13
N ASP A 125 5.01 10.71 -2.04
CA ASP A 125 3.82 11.59 -2.10
C ASP A 125 3.06 11.44 -3.42
N VAL A 126 3.76 11.32 -4.55
CA VAL A 126 3.13 11.07 -5.86
C VAL A 126 2.44 9.71 -5.88
N VAL A 127 3.07 8.67 -5.36
CA VAL A 127 2.46 7.33 -5.28
C VAL A 127 1.23 7.33 -4.38
N PHE A 128 1.26 8.07 -3.27
CA PHE A 128 0.11 8.27 -2.39
C PHE A 128 -1.04 9.00 -3.10
N ALA A 129 -0.73 10.05 -3.86
CA ALA A 129 -1.73 10.73 -4.69
C ALA A 129 -2.37 9.78 -5.71
N TRP A 130 -1.58 8.93 -6.38
CA TRP A 130 -2.10 7.91 -7.29
C TRP A 130 -2.98 6.86 -6.60
N ALA A 131 -2.70 6.52 -5.34
CA ALA A 131 -3.57 5.64 -4.57
C ALA A 131 -4.96 6.25 -4.38
N TYR A 132 -5.03 7.54 -4.02
CA TYR A 132 -6.30 8.26 -3.89
C TYR A 132 -7.00 8.49 -5.23
N GLU A 133 -6.27 8.73 -6.31
CA GLU A 133 -6.82 8.84 -7.66
C GLU A 133 -7.53 7.54 -8.07
N CYS A 134 -6.88 6.38 -7.89
CA CYS A 134 -7.50 5.08 -8.14
C CYS A 134 -8.73 4.84 -7.26
N LEU A 135 -8.67 5.23 -5.99
CA LEU A 135 -9.81 5.13 -5.09
C LEU A 135 -10.98 6.03 -5.54
N TYR A 136 -10.69 7.25 -5.95
CA TYR A 136 -11.68 8.20 -6.45
C TYR A 136 -12.37 7.66 -7.70
N GLU A 137 -11.62 7.21 -8.70
CA GLU A 137 -12.13 6.62 -9.93
C GLU A 137 -13.00 5.38 -9.61
N TYR A 138 -12.52 4.48 -8.76
CA TYR A 138 -13.28 3.33 -8.30
C TYR A 138 -14.62 3.71 -7.65
N THR A 139 -14.61 4.67 -6.74
CA THR A 139 -15.83 5.07 -6.03
C THR A 139 -16.80 5.89 -6.90
N ALA A 140 -16.32 6.49 -7.99
CA ALA A 140 -17.18 7.10 -9.00
C ALA A 140 -17.96 6.04 -9.80
N GLU A 141 -17.31 4.89 -10.11
CA GLU A 141 -17.97 3.76 -10.77
C GLU A 141 -18.92 3.00 -9.83
N PHE A 142 -18.59 2.94 -8.52
CA PHE A 142 -19.39 2.25 -7.50
C PHE A 142 -19.97 3.21 -6.43
N PRO A 143 -20.86 4.15 -6.79
CA PRO A 143 -21.31 5.22 -5.88
C PRO A 143 -22.03 4.70 -4.62
N LYS A 144 -22.65 3.52 -4.68
CA LYS A 144 -23.31 2.89 -3.52
C LYS A 144 -22.33 2.41 -2.45
N LEU A 145 -21.08 2.11 -2.85
CA LEU A 145 -20.04 1.64 -1.94
C LEU A 145 -19.14 2.79 -1.43
N ARG A 146 -19.23 3.97 -2.06
CA ARG A 146 -18.31 5.10 -1.85
C ARG A 146 -18.04 5.39 -0.38
N ASN A 147 -19.08 5.68 0.40
CA ASN A 147 -18.89 6.13 1.78
C ASN A 147 -18.16 5.09 2.62
N ARG A 148 -18.55 3.82 2.50
CA ARG A 148 -17.93 2.72 3.25
C ARG A 148 -16.50 2.44 2.80
N ILE A 149 -16.26 2.43 1.49
CA ILE A 149 -14.90 2.24 0.93
C ILE A 149 -13.97 3.36 1.36
N VAL A 150 -14.40 4.63 1.27
CA VAL A 150 -13.60 5.78 1.69
C VAL A 150 -13.34 5.74 3.20
N GLU A 151 -14.34 5.38 4.01
CA GLU A 151 -14.18 5.23 5.47
C GLU A 151 -13.11 4.17 5.80
N GLU A 152 -13.23 2.95 5.24
CA GLU A 152 -12.27 1.87 5.54
C GLU A 152 -10.87 2.18 5.00
N PHE A 153 -10.76 2.80 3.82
CA PHE A 153 -9.47 3.22 3.27
C PHE A 153 -8.82 4.32 4.11
N THR A 154 -9.58 5.31 4.57
CA THR A 154 -9.07 6.38 5.45
C THR A 154 -8.64 5.80 6.80
N ARG A 155 -9.40 4.85 7.34
CA ARG A 155 -9.04 4.12 8.56
C ARG A 155 -7.72 3.38 8.40
N LEU A 156 -7.56 2.67 7.27
CA LEU A 156 -6.32 1.95 6.93
C LEU A 156 -5.11 2.91 6.91
N VAL A 157 -5.23 4.07 6.27
CA VAL A 157 -4.18 5.11 6.25
C VAL A 157 -3.87 5.60 7.67
N SER A 158 -4.89 5.89 8.47
CA SER A 158 -4.72 6.40 9.84
C SER A 158 -4.04 5.38 10.74
N GLU A 159 -4.45 4.12 10.68
CA GLU A 159 -3.90 3.04 11.52
C GLU A 159 -2.44 2.72 11.17
N VAL A 160 -2.09 2.62 9.88
CA VAL A 160 -0.68 2.38 9.49
C VAL A 160 0.22 3.55 9.83
N THR A 161 -0.27 4.79 9.67
CA THR A 161 0.48 5.99 10.04
C THR A 161 0.72 6.05 11.55
N HIS A 162 -0.30 5.74 12.36
CA HIS A 162 -0.15 5.65 13.81
C HIS A 162 0.88 4.59 14.21
N GLY A 163 0.79 3.40 13.61
CA GLY A 163 1.77 2.32 13.82
C GLY A 163 3.19 2.73 13.44
N GLN A 164 3.35 3.50 12.38
CA GLN A 164 4.66 4.03 11.97
C GLN A 164 5.20 5.09 12.94
N ILE A 165 4.34 5.95 13.48
CA ILE A 165 4.74 6.91 14.54
C ILE A 165 5.27 6.15 15.77
N LEU A 166 4.58 5.10 16.21
CA LEU A 166 5.03 4.27 17.34
C LEU A 166 6.38 3.60 17.03
N ASP A 167 6.60 3.18 15.79
CA ASP A 167 7.86 2.57 15.38
C ASP A 167 9.03 3.54 15.41
N VAL A 168 8.85 4.73 14.85
CA VAL A 168 9.87 5.82 14.87
C VAL A 168 10.19 6.29 16.28
N LEU A 169 9.21 6.31 17.19
CA LEU A 169 9.42 6.69 18.59
C LEU A 169 10.08 5.59 19.43
N SER A 170 9.99 4.32 19.01
CA SER A 170 10.45 3.17 19.81
C SER A 170 11.93 3.25 20.23
N PRO A 171 12.89 3.67 19.40
CA PRO A 171 14.30 3.77 19.81
C PRO A 171 14.57 4.87 20.85
N ALA A 172 13.71 5.90 20.93
CA ALA A 172 13.86 7.04 21.84
C ALA A 172 13.17 6.81 23.20
N GLN A 173 12.48 5.68 23.38
CA GLN A 173 11.73 5.34 24.60
C GLN A 173 12.49 4.29 25.44
N PRO A 174 12.17 4.16 26.76
CA PRO A 174 12.64 3.05 27.57
C PRO A 174 12.27 1.71 26.91
N PRO A 175 12.94 0.58 27.28
CA PRO A 175 12.62 -0.73 26.74
C PRO A 175 11.11 -0.97 26.74
N LEU A 176 10.55 -1.25 25.55
CA LEU A 176 9.12 -1.45 25.39
C LEU A 176 8.69 -2.69 26.19
N ASN A 177 7.61 -2.57 26.93
CA ASN A 177 6.94 -3.72 27.52
C ASN A 177 6.20 -4.51 26.42
N GLU A 178 5.84 -5.75 26.70
CA GLU A 178 5.12 -6.63 25.78
C GLU A 178 3.87 -5.97 25.18
N LYS A 179 3.10 -5.26 26.00
CA LYS A 179 1.87 -4.58 25.55
C LYS A 179 2.14 -3.53 24.48
N ALA A 180 3.18 -2.71 24.64
CA ALA A 180 3.55 -1.69 23.65
C ALA A 180 4.08 -2.32 22.34
N ILE A 181 4.80 -3.45 22.45
CA ILE A 181 5.26 -4.20 21.27
C ILE A 181 4.03 -4.74 20.51
N VAL A 182 3.10 -5.39 21.19
CA VAL A 182 1.88 -5.93 20.58
C VAL A 182 1.03 -4.83 19.95
N GLU A 183 0.88 -3.68 20.59
CA GLU A 183 0.16 -2.52 20.04
C GLU A 183 0.79 -2.04 18.71
N LYS A 184 2.10 -1.87 18.68
CA LYS A 184 2.84 -1.51 17.46
C LYS A 184 2.65 -2.55 16.35
N MET A 185 2.84 -3.84 16.65
CA MET A 185 2.64 -4.93 15.68
C MET A 185 1.20 -4.96 15.16
N THR A 186 0.25 -4.70 16.03
CA THR A 186 -1.18 -4.64 15.69
C THR A 186 -1.44 -3.55 14.66
N LEU A 187 -1.02 -2.32 14.93
CA LEU A 187 -1.31 -1.16 14.06
C LEU A 187 -0.46 -1.17 12.77
N LYS A 188 0.86 -1.34 12.91
CA LYS A 188 1.77 -1.29 11.76
C LYS A 188 1.57 -2.47 10.79
N THR A 189 1.17 -3.65 11.29
CA THR A 189 1.12 -4.86 10.46
C THR A 189 -0.22 -5.55 10.45
N ALA A 190 -0.77 -5.97 11.60
CA ALA A 190 -1.94 -6.83 11.61
C ALA A 190 -3.19 -6.12 11.05
N ARG A 191 -3.51 -4.93 11.52
CA ARG A 191 -4.65 -4.17 11.03
C ARG A 191 -4.45 -3.75 9.57
N TYR A 192 -3.32 -3.16 9.27
CA TYR A 192 -2.98 -2.67 7.95
C TYR A 192 -2.93 -3.76 6.86
N SER A 193 -2.33 -4.92 7.18
CA SER A 193 -2.09 -5.95 6.16
C SER A 193 -3.17 -7.01 6.08
N PHE A 194 -4.00 -7.17 7.12
CA PHE A 194 -4.98 -8.25 7.21
C PHE A 194 -6.39 -7.72 7.50
N VAL A 195 -6.60 -7.03 8.63
CA VAL A 195 -7.93 -6.60 9.05
C VAL A 195 -8.58 -5.69 8.00
N GLN A 196 -7.90 -4.61 7.63
CA GLN A 196 -8.46 -3.61 6.72
C GLN A 196 -8.67 -4.12 5.29
N PRO A 197 -7.77 -4.91 4.68
CA PRO A 197 -8.05 -5.57 3.42
C PRO A 197 -9.27 -6.50 3.46
N LEU A 198 -9.46 -7.27 4.54
CA LEU A 198 -10.65 -8.11 4.72
C LEU A 198 -11.93 -7.26 4.80
N ARG A 199 -11.91 -6.16 5.58
CA ARG A 199 -13.04 -5.25 5.71
C ARG A 199 -13.41 -4.61 4.37
N LEU A 200 -12.44 -4.14 3.59
CA LEU A 200 -12.66 -3.63 2.24
C LEU A 200 -13.29 -4.69 1.33
N GLY A 201 -12.83 -5.94 1.41
CA GLY A 201 -13.42 -7.04 0.67
C GLY A 201 -14.88 -7.31 1.06
N PHE A 202 -15.22 -7.28 2.35
CA PHE A 202 -16.59 -7.43 2.82
C PHE A 202 -17.51 -6.27 2.37
N VAL A 203 -16.99 -5.05 2.31
CA VAL A 203 -17.73 -3.92 1.72
C VAL A 203 -18.08 -4.19 0.26
N VAL A 204 -17.14 -4.74 -0.53
CA VAL A 204 -17.35 -5.09 -1.94
C VAL A 204 -18.34 -6.23 -2.09
N CYS A 205 -18.31 -7.24 -1.21
CA CYS A 205 -19.26 -8.35 -1.19
C CYS A 205 -20.72 -7.87 -1.03
N GLY A 206 -20.92 -6.71 -0.40
CA GLY A 206 -22.24 -6.13 -0.18
C GLY A 206 -23.08 -6.87 0.87
N ASP A 207 -22.53 -7.90 1.48
CA ASP A 207 -23.21 -8.66 2.54
C ASP A 207 -22.98 -7.96 3.89
N ASN A 208 -24.00 -7.26 4.35
CA ASN A 208 -23.99 -6.61 5.67
C ASN A 208 -24.13 -7.61 6.84
N SER A 209 -24.40 -8.88 6.56
CA SER A 209 -24.51 -9.93 7.58
C SER A 209 -23.16 -10.52 7.98
N ILE A 210 -22.12 -10.29 7.17
CA ILE A 210 -20.75 -10.71 7.53
C ILE A 210 -20.33 -9.87 8.74
N ASP A 211 -20.18 -10.56 9.85
CA ASP A 211 -19.77 -9.95 11.10
C ASP A 211 -18.37 -9.33 10.96
N GLN A 212 -18.30 -8.01 11.10
CA GLN A 212 -17.02 -7.29 11.06
C GLN A 212 -16.08 -7.74 12.18
N SER A 213 -16.59 -8.40 13.25
CA SER A 213 -15.77 -9.01 14.28
C SER A 213 -14.89 -10.12 13.71
N PHE A 214 -15.36 -10.88 12.71
CA PHE A 214 -14.55 -11.91 12.05
C PHE A 214 -13.30 -11.30 11.39
N ALA A 215 -13.42 -10.17 10.69
CA ALA A 215 -12.25 -9.50 10.09
C ALA A 215 -11.27 -9.04 11.17
N GLU A 216 -11.79 -8.58 12.31
CA GLU A 216 -10.98 -8.13 13.45
C GLU A 216 -10.25 -9.33 14.07
N ASP A 217 -10.97 -10.35 14.53
CA ASP A 217 -10.40 -11.49 15.25
C ASP A 217 -9.45 -12.32 14.39
N PHE A 218 -9.89 -12.67 13.17
CA PHE A 218 -9.10 -13.46 12.23
C PHE A 218 -7.90 -12.66 11.70
N GLY A 219 -8.13 -11.40 11.33
CA GLY A 219 -7.07 -10.54 10.80
C GLY A 219 -5.99 -10.22 11.83
N LEU A 220 -6.37 -10.00 13.09
CA LEU A 220 -5.41 -9.78 14.18
C LEU A 220 -4.61 -11.04 14.47
N ALA A 221 -5.26 -12.20 14.63
CA ALA A 221 -4.59 -13.46 14.87
C ALA A 221 -3.58 -13.81 13.77
N LEU A 222 -4.00 -13.64 12.50
CA LEU A 222 -3.15 -13.91 11.35
C LEU A 222 -1.98 -12.91 11.25
N GLY A 223 -2.25 -11.62 11.51
CA GLY A 223 -1.26 -10.56 11.41
C GLY A 223 -0.20 -10.62 12.51
N ILE A 224 -0.58 -10.95 13.73
CA ILE A 224 0.36 -11.16 14.84
C ILE A 224 1.19 -12.41 14.57
N GLY A 225 0.57 -13.53 14.16
CA GLY A 225 1.27 -14.75 13.82
C GLY A 225 2.24 -14.61 12.63
N PHE A 226 2.00 -13.64 11.74
CA PHE A 226 2.90 -13.33 10.62
C PHE A 226 4.19 -12.61 11.07
N GLN A 227 4.19 -11.97 12.23
CA GLN A 227 5.32 -11.21 12.79
C GLN A 227 6.20 -12.05 13.73
N LEU A 228 5.68 -13.18 14.23
CA LEU A 228 6.39 -14.12 15.10
C LEU A 228 7.18 -15.15 14.29
#